data_40d87a6e986609755e946cf76a9ce088
#
_entry.id   40d87a6e986609755e946cf76a9ce088
#
_cell.length_a   1.000
_cell.length_b   1.000
_cell.length_c   1.000
_cell.angle_alpha   90.00
_cell.angle_beta   90.00
_cell.angle_gamma   90.00
#
_symmetry.space_group_name_H-M   'P 1'
#
loop_
_entity.id
_entity.type
_entity.pdbx_description
1 polymer ?
#
loop_
_entity_poly.entity_id
_entity_poly.type
_entity_poly.pdbx_seq_one_letter_code
_entity_poly.pdbx_strand_id
1 'polypeptide(L)'
;MGAHDACGTSGHRGGGGRLETVSPEERLLRLGLVLPPLRPKAGNYLGYVRHGDLLFLSGQGADGHVGHVGAGRSIEEGRLAARDCMLNLLAQTRDALGSLDSVGRIIKILGFVACAPEFRDAPKVIDGASDLLHELFGPERGAHARSAIGASALPLGFTVEIEMVLSIED
;
A
#
# COMPACT_ATOMS: atom_id res chain seq x y z
N MET A 1 -10.55 11.44 72.69
CA MET A 1 -11.27 12.57 72.05
C MET A 1 -10.45 13.00 70.86
N GLY A 2 -10.87 12.67 69.67
CA GLY A 2 -10.19 13.05 68.47
C GLY A 2 -10.97 12.46 67.31
N ALA A 3 -11.75 13.27 66.62
CA ALA A 3 -12.54 12.92 65.46
C ALA A 3 -11.63 12.76 64.23
N HIS A 4 -11.77 11.67 63.50
CA HIS A 4 -11.14 11.49 62.20
C HIS A 4 -12.16 11.82 61.12
N ASP A 5 -11.90 12.90 60.39
CA ASP A 5 -12.60 13.27 59.17
C ASP A 5 -12.13 12.39 58.02
N ALA A 6 -13.06 11.69 57.39
CA ALA A 6 -12.83 10.92 56.20
C ALA A 6 -12.88 11.83 54.96
N CYS A 7 -11.74 12.00 54.31
CA CYS A 7 -11.64 12.67 53.00
C CYS A 7 -12.04 11.71 51.91
N GLY A 8 -13.20 11.94 51.27
CA GLY A 8 -13.68 11.18 50.11
C GLY A 8 -12.93 11.58 48.85
N THR A 9 -12.16 10.68 48.30
CA THR A 9 -11.56 10.85 46.97
C THR A 9 -12.57 10.48 45.88
N SER A 10 -13.15 11.48 45.24
CA SER A 10 -13.94 11.32 44.02
C SER A 10 -13.03 10.90 42.87
N GLY A 11 -13.09 9.61 42.50
CA GLY A 11 -12.41 9.09 41.33
C GLY A 11 -12.98 9.68 40.04
N HIS A 12 -12.24 10.58 39.42
CA HIS A 12 -12.50 11.04 38.08
C HIS A 12 -12.13 9.89 37.14
N ARG A 13 -13.14 9.17 36.65
CA ARG A 13 -12.96 8.24 35.52
C ARG A 13 -12.79 9.09 34.27
N GLY A 14 -11.54 9.30 33.86
CA GLY A 14 -11.20 9.85 32.57
C GLY A 14 -11.70 8.89 31.48
N GLY A 15 -12.78 9.25 30.81
CA GLY A 15 -13.20 8.61 29.56
C GLY A 15 -12.13 8.86 28.52
N GLY A 16 -11.24 7.88 28.30
CA GLY A 16 -10.36 7.85 27.15
C GLY A 16 -11.22 7.70 25.90
N GLY A 17 -11.58 8.81 25.28
CA GLY A 17 -12.15 8.83 23.95
C GLY A 17 -11.15 8.10 23.01
N ARG A 18 -11.50 6.91 22.57
CA ARG A 18 -10.80 6.24 21.47
C ARG A 18 -10.91 7.21 20.29
N LEU A 19 -9.80 7.81 19.89
CA LEU A 19 -9.75 8.55 18.62
C LEU A 19 -10.22 7.56 17.56
N GLU A 20 -11.37 7.80 16.94
CA GLU A 20 -11.85 6.99 15.84
C GLU A 20 -10.78 7.05 14.75
N THR A 21 -10.04 5.97 14.62
CA THR A 21 -9.03 5.84 13.56
C THR A 21 -9.80 5.62 12.26
N VAL A 22 -9.75 6.64 11.39
CA VAL A 22 -10.35 6.59 10.05
C VAL A 22 -9.86 5.34 9.33
N SER A 23 -10.80 4.51 8.85
CA SER A 23 -10.47 3.23 8.20
C SER A 23 -9.82 3.44 6.83
N PRO A 24 -9.08 2.46 6.29
CA PRO A 24 -8.53 2.50 4.93
C PRO A 24 -9.59 2.76 3.85
N GLU A 25 -10.76 2.14 3.93
CA GLU A 25 -11.86 2.38 2.99
C GLU A 25 -12.39 3.82 3.08
N GLU A 26 -12.52 4.35 4.28
CA GLU A 26 -12.94 5.73 4.48
C GLU A 26 -11.87 6.73 3.99
N ARG A 27 -10.60 6.44 4.19
CA ARG A 27 -9.50 7.27 3.65
C ARG A 27 -9.47 7.25 2.13
N LEU A 28 -9.70 6.09 1.52
CA LEU A 28 -9.81 5.96 0.06
C LEU A 28 -10.88 6.91 -0.49
N LEU A 29 -12.07 6.91 0.14
CA LEU A 29 -13.18 7.81 -0.23
C LEU A 29 -12.82 9.29 -0.02
N ARG A 30 -12.22 9.64 1.12
CA ARG A 30 -11.81 11.03 1.43
C ARG A 30 -10.76 11.58 0.46
N LEU A 31 -9.87 10.71 -0.03
CA LEU A 31 -8.86 11.04 -1.04
C LEU A 31 -9.44 11.11 -2.46
N GLY A 32 -10.73 10.77 -2.64
CA GLY A 32 -11.36 10.72 -3.95
C GLY A 32 -10.78 9.64 -4.87
N LEU A 33 -10.15 8.61 -4.30
CA LEU A 33 -9.53 7.53 -5.04
C LEU A 33 -10.55 6.45 -5.40
N VAL A 34 -10.49 6.00 -6.66
CA VAL A 34 -11.30 4.90 -7.18
C VAL A 34 -10.36 3.77 -7.55
N LEU A 35 -10.60 2.57 -6.99
CA LEU A 35 -9.83 1.40 -7.38
C LEU A 35 -10.24 0.96 -8.79
N PRO A 36 -9.25 0.64 -9.65
CA PRO A 36 -9.52 0.20 -11.01
C PRO A 36 -10.20 -1.19 -11.02
N PRO A 37 -10.84 -1.57 -12.13
CA PRO A 37 -11.33 -2.94 -12.31
C PRO A 37 -10.16 -3.91 -12.31
N LEU A 38 -10.42 -5.16 -11.87
CA LEU A 38 -9.41 -6.21 -11.88
C LEU A 38 -8.91 -6.47 -13.29
N ARG A 39 -7.60 -6.56 -13.43
CA ARG A 39 -6.96 -6.88 -14.71
C ARG A 39 -7.06 -8.37 -15.03
N PRO A 40 -7.26 -8.74 -16.30
CA PRO A 40 -7.15 -10.12 -16.73
C PRO A 40 -5.78 -10.70 -16.42
N LYS A 41 -5.71 -11.98 -16.07
CA LYS A 41 -4.44 -12.67 -15.85
C LYS A 41 -3.65 -12.76 -17.16
N ALA A 42 -2.38 -12.42 -17.10
CA ALA A 42 -1.47 -12.48 -18.26
C ALA A 42 -0.82 -13.86 -18.45
N GLY A 43 -1.12 -14.85 -17.59
CA GLY A 43 -0.49 -16.17 -17.65
C GLY A 43 -1.11 -17.20 -16.72
N ASN A 44 -0.45 -18.33 -16.57
CA ASN A 44 -0.90 -19.44 -15.72
C ASN A 44 -0.42 -19.24 -14.27
N TYR A 45 -1.01 -18.29 -13.57
CA TYR A 45 -0.74 -17.99 -12.16
C TYR A 45 -2.00 -17.40 -11.49
N LEU A 46 -1.97 -17.24 -10.16
CA LEU A 46 -3.01 -16.57 -9.38
C LEU A 46 -2.64 -15.11 -9.15
N GLY A 47 -3.62 -14.21 -9.12
CA GLY A 47 -3.40 -12.81 -8.78
C GLY A 47 -2.96 -12.62 -7.34
N TYR A 48 -3.38 -13.52 -6.46
CA TYR A 48 -2.97 -13.58 -5.05
C TYR A 48 -3.07 -15.00 -4.49
N VAL A 49 -2.35 -15.24 -3.38
CA VAL A 49 -2.42 -16.47 -2.58
C VAL A 49 -2.48 -16.07 -1.11
N ARG A 50 -3.48 -16.59 -0.37
CA ARG A 50 -3.53 -16.51 1.09
C ARG A 50 -2.83 -17.71 1.71
N HIS A 51 -1.97 -17.46 2.70
CA HIS A 51 -1.36 -18.49 3.53
C HIS A 51 -1.35 -18.05 4.99
N GLY A 52 -2.20 -18.68 5.80
CA GLY A 52 -2.46 -18.23 7.17
C GLY A 52 -2.99 -16.80 7.18
N ASP A 53 -2.33 -15.94 7.93
CA ASP A 53 -2.68 -14.51 8.04
C ASP A 53 -1.89 -13.63 7.04
N LEU A 54 -1.26 -14.22 6.03
CA LEU A 54 -0.54 -13.51 4.99
C LEU A 54 -1.26 -13.60 3.65
N LEU A 55 -1.26 -12.49 2.92
CA LEU A 55 -1.69 -12.41 1.52
C LEU A 55 -0.48 -12.02 0.66
N PHE A 56 -0.20 -12.84 -0.32
CA PHE A 56 0.84 -12.64 -1.34
C PHE A 56 0.16 -12.21 -2.62
N LEU A 57 0.49 -11.05 -3.15
CA LEU A 57 -0.07 -10.53 -4.39
C LEU A 57 0.98 -10.56 -5.50
N SER A 58 0.59 -11.09 -6.65
CA SER A 58 1.42 -11.10 -7.86
C SER A 58 1.63 -9.69 -8.41
N GLY A 59 2.71 -9.52 -9.18
CA GLY A 59 3.09 -8.25 -9.80
C GLY A 59 1.96 -7.62 -10.60
N GLN A 60 1.79 -6.31 -10.42
CA GLN A 60 0.87 -5.47 -11.17
C GLN A 60 1.61 -4.32 -11.83
N GLY A 61 1.42 -4.16 -13.15
CA GLY A 61 1.70 -2.93 -13.86
C GLY A 61 0.48 -2.00 -13.86
N ALA A 62 0.57 -0.87 -14.56
CA ALA A 62 -0.54 0.06 -14.74
C ALA A 62 -0.69 0.46 -16.20
N ASP A 63 -1.93 0.41 -16.70
CA ASP A 63 -2.23 0.79 -18.08
C ASP A 63 -1.95 2.29 -18.30
N GLY A 64 -1.51 2.63 -19.50
CA GLY A 64 -1.13 4.02 -19.84
C GLY A 64 0.29 4.43 -19.44
N HIS A 65 0.96 3.65 -18.60
CA HIS A 65 2.34 3.88 -18.18
C HIS A 65 3.30 2.90 -18.86
N VAL A 66 3.82 3.27 -20.02
CA VAL A 66 4.78 2.47 -20.80
C VAL A 66 6.05 3.27 -21.07
N GLY A 67 7.19 2.57 -21.19
CA GLY A 67 8.50 3.15 -21.49
C GLY A 67 9.46 3.15 -20.31
N HIS A 68 10.64 3.76 -20.50
CA HIS A 68 11.77 3.64 -19.57
C HIS A 68 12.04 4.96 -18.87
N VAL A 69 12.16 4.94 -17.54
CA VAL A 69 12.59 6.10 -16.75
C VAL A 69 14.06 6.41 -17.06
N GLY A 70 14.34 7.69 -17.31
CA GLY A 70 15.67 8.11 -17.75
C GLY A 70 15.93 7.91 -19.26
N ALA A 71 14.98 7.34 -20.00
CA ALA A 71 15.02 7.20 -21.46
C ALA A 71 13.61 7.45 -22.03
N GLY A 72 13.14 8.67 -21.94
CA GLY A 72 11.83 9.11 -22.44
C GLY A 72 10.74 9.25 -21.37
N ARG A 73 10.95 8.74 -20.15
CA ARG A 73 10.09 8.99 -18.98
C ARG A 73 10.87 9.68 -17.87
N SER A 74 10.23 10.64 -17.21
CA SER A 74 10.75 11.32 -16.03
C SER A 74 10.54 10.46 -14.75
N ILE A 75 11.20 10.84 -13.65
CA ILE A 75 10.98 10.25 -12.34
C ILE A 75 9.52 10.45 -11.89
N GLU A 76 8.95 11.63 -12.13
CA GLU A 76 7.56 11.93 -11.74
C GLU A 76 6.54 11.07 -12.51
N GLU A 77 6.74 10.87 -13.81
CA GLU A 77 5.90 9.92 -14.57
C GLU A 77 6.05 8.48 -14.02
N GLY A 78 7.25 8.10 -13.62
CA GLY A 78 7.51 6.83 -12.94
C GLY A 78 6.81 6.72 -11.59
N ARG A 79 6.80 7.80 -10.78
CA ARG A 79 6.07 7.86 -9.50
C ARG A 79 4.57 7.69 -9.69
N LEU A 80 3.99 8.33 -10.71
CA LEU A 80 2.58 8.15 -11.06
C LEU A 80 2.30 6.70 -11.47
N ALA A 81 3.17 6.10 -12.30
CA ALA A 81 3.07 4.69 -12.67
C ALA A 81 3.10 3.77 -11.43
N ALA A 82 4.01 4.01 -10.48
CA ALA A 82 4.09 3.25 -9.23
C ALA A 82 2.82 3.41 -8.36
N ARG A 83 2.27 4.62 -8.28
CA ARG A 83 1.00 4.89 -7.57
C ARG A 83 -0.16 4.10 -8.20
N ASP A 84 -0.27 4.10 -9.53
CA ASP A 84 -1.33 3.41 -10.23
C ASP A 84 -1.16 1.87 -10.19
N CYS A 85 0.08 1.35 -10.20
CA CYS A 85 0.35 -0.05 -9.91
C CYS A 85 -0.16 -0.44 -8.52
N MET A 86 0.04 0.43 -7.52
CA MET A 86 -0.45 0.19 -6.16
C MET A 86 -1.98 0.21 -6.09
N LEU A 87 -2.67 1.07 -6.84
CA LEU A 87 -4.14 1.04 -6.93
C LEU A 87 -4.64 -0.30 -7.50
N ASN A 88 -3.94 -0.88 -8.49
CA ASN A 88 -4.25 -2.22 -9.01
C ASN A 88 -4.05 -3.31 -7.95
N LEU A 89 -2.98 -3.25 -7.15
CA LEU A 89 -2.75 -4.17 -6.04
C LEU A 89 -3.82 -4.04 -4.95
N LEU A 90 -4.25 -2.82 -4.63
CA LEU A 90 -5.33 -2.56 -3.67
C LEU A 90 -6.67 -3.07 -4.18
N ALA A 91 -6.95 -2.99 -5.49
CA ALA A 91 -8.13 -3.60 -6.09
C ALA A 91 -8.14 -5.13 -5.90
N GLN A 92 -7.00 -5.79 -6.12
CA GLN A 92 -6.85 -7.22 -5.86
C GLN A 92 -6.93 -7.57 -4.37
N THR A 93 -6.39 -6.72 -3.50
CA THR A 93 -6.51 -6.90 -2.05
C THR A 93 -7.97 -6.85 -1.61
N ARG A 94 -8.75 -5.88 -2.11
CA ARG A 94 -10.19 -5.78 -1.82
C ARG A 94 -10.97 -6.99 -2.37
N ASP A 95 -10.63 -7.46 -3.55
CA ASP A 95 -11.23 -8.68 -4.11
C ASP A 95 -10.96 -9.91 -3.24
N ALA A 96 -9.73 -10.05 -2.75
CA ALA A 96 -9.31 -11.16 -1.92
C ALA A 96 -9.95 -11.16 -0.52
N LEU A 97 -10.13 -9.98 0.10
CA LEU A 97 -10.51 -9.81 1.50
C LEU A 97 -11.94 -9.27 1.70
N GLY A 98 -12.57 -8.78 0.64
CA GLY A 98 -13.87 -8.09 0.69
C GLY A 98 -13.79 -6.62 1.11
N SER A 99 -12.75 -6.22 1.85
CA SER A 99 -12.51 -4.84 2.31
C SER A 99 -11.02 -4.59 2.53
N LEU A 100 -10.55 -3.35 2.30
CA LEU A 100 -9.22 -2.92 2.70
C LEU A 100 -9.08 -2.77 4.23
N ASP A 101 -10.18 -2.69 4.95
CA ASP A 101 -10.19 -2.58 6.41
C ASP A 101 -9.67 -3.86 7.09
N SER A 102 -9.77 -5.02 6.40
CA SER A 102 -9.21 -6.31 6.83
C SER A 102 -7.69 -6.42 6.65
N VAL A 103 -7.03 -5.42 6.09
CA VAL A 103 -5.56 -5.39 6.02
C VAL A 103 -5.00 -5.07 7.39
N GLY A 104 -4.24 -5.96 7.99
CA GLY A 104 -3.54 -5.72 9.25
C GLY A 104 -2.37 -4.78 9.07
N ARG A 105 -1.44 -5.14 8.20
CA ARG A 105 -0.25 -4.36 7.90
C ARG A 105 0.33 -4.70 6.53
N ILE A 106 0.89 -3.71 5.86
CA ILE A 106 1.75 -3.94 4.70
C ILE A 106 3.10 -4.46 5.19
N ILE A 107 3.50 -5.63 4.74
CA ILE A 107 4.75 -6.28 5.17
C ILE A 107 5.90 -5.90 4.26
N LYS A 108 5.71 -6.08 2.95
CA LYS A 108 6.75 -5.82 1.96
C LYS A 108 6.17 -5.46 0.60
N ILE A 109 6.86 -4.57 -0.11
CA ILE A 109 6.70 -4.41 -1.55
C ILE A 109 8.04 -4.63 -2.26
N LEU A 110 7.98 -5.18 -3.47
CA LEU A 110 9.10 -5.25 -4.39
C LEU A 110 8.67 -4.55 -5.68
N GLY A 111 9.36 -3.47 -6.00
CA GLY A 111 9.10 -2.66 -7.18
C GLY A 111 10.20 -2.79 -8.22
N PHE A 112 9.79 -3.04 -9.47
CA PHE A 112 10.63 -3.07 -10.64
C PHE A 112 10.35 -1.83 -11.49
N VAL A 113 11.41 -1.17 -11.94
CA VAL A 113 11.32 0.03 -12.77
C VAL A 113 12.03 -0.22 -14.08
N ALA A 114 11.29 -0.22 -15.20
CA ALA A 114 11.91 -0.21 -16.51
C ALA A 114 12.67 1.11 -16.68
N CYS A 115 13.98 1.06 -16.85
CA CYS A 115 14.81 2.26 -16.85
C CYS A 115 16.05 2.17 -17.72
N ALA A 116 16.66 3.33 -17.99
CA ALA A 116 17.96 3.40 -18.67
C ALA A 116 19.04 2.66 -17.85
N PRO A 117 20.08 2.09 -18.50
CA PRO A 117 21.11 1.27 -17.81
C PRO A 117 21.82 2.03 -16.67
N GLU A 118 22.01 3.35 -16.81
CA GLU A 118 22.70 4.17 -15.81
C GLU A 118 21.76 4.80 -14.78
N PHE A 119 20.46 4.52 -14.84
CA PHE A 119 19.50 5.05 -13.89
C PHE A 119 19.68 4.41 -12.51
N ARG A 120 19.78 5.22 -11.45
CA ARG A 120 20.04 4.78 -10.07
C ARG A 120 18.92 5.16 -9.09
N ASP A 121 17.94 5.92 -9.54
CA ASP A 121 16.89 6.50 -8.69
C ASP A 121 15.59 5.68 -8.68
N ALA A 122 15.65 4.36 -8.94
CA ALA A 122 14.49 3.47 -8.81
C ALA A 122 13.76 3.59 -7.45
N PRO A 123 14.45 3.78 -6.31
CA PRO A 123 13.77 4.05 -5.03
C PRO A 123 12.85 5.27 -5.07
N LYS A 124 13.27 6.37 -5.72
CA LYS A 124 12.44 7.59 -5.84
C LYS A 124 11.19 7.36 -6.67
N VAL A 125 11.25 6.48 -7.68
CA VAL A 125 10.09 6.08 -8.47
C VAL A 125 9.08 5.31 -7.61
N ILE A 126 9.55 4.30 -6.87
CA ILE A 126 8.68 3.46 -6.04
C ILE A 126 8.12 4.21 -4.81
N ASP A 127 8.67 5.38 -4.45
CA ASP A 127 8.06 6.25 -3.44
C ASP A 127 6.60 6.59 -3.79
N GLY A 128 6.22 6.68 -5.06
CA GLY A 128 4.83 6.90 -5.45
C GLY A 128 3.85 5.85 -4.92
N ALA A 129 4.26 4.59 -4.85
CA ALA A 129 3.48 3.51 -4.23
C ALA A 129 3.53 3.56 -2.70
N SER A 130 4.72 3.79 -2.13
CA SER A 130 4.91 3.86 -0.68
C SER A 130 4.13 5.00 -0.05
N ASP A 131 4.11 6.17 -0.67
CA ASP A 131 3.37 7.34 -0.20
C ASP A 131 1.86 7.03 -0.16
N LEU A 132 1.30 6.38 -1.19
CA LEU A 132 -0.10 5.97 -1.21
C LEU A 132 -0.43 5.00 -0.07
N LEU A 133 0.44 4.03 0.22
CA LEU A 133 0.25 3.11 1.33
C LEU A 133 0.24 3.83 2.68
N HIS A 134 1.11 4.82 2.89
CA HIS A 134 1.10 5.66 4.09
C HIS A 134 -0.16 6.54 4.18
N GLU A 135 -0.62 7.11 3.06
CA GLU A 135 -1.86 7.88 3.00
C GLU A 135 -3.08 7.04 3.42
N LEU A 136 -3.17 5.79 2.95
CA LEU A 136 -4.33 4.93 3.20
C LEU A 136 -4.28 4.20 4.54
N PHE A 137 -3.14 3.62 4.91
CA PHE A 137 -3.02 2.76 6.09
C PHE A 137 -2.40 3.48 7.29
N GLY A 138 -1.89 4.69 7.11
CA GLY A 138 -1.21 5.45 8.16
C GLY A 138 0.23 4.99 8.41
N PRO A 139 0.93 5.66 9.36
CA PRO A 139 2.36 5.49 9.55
C PRO A 139 2.77 4.11 10.10
N GLU A 140 1.88 3.41 10.81
CA GLU A 140 2.18 2.11 11.39
C GLU A 140 1.84 0.96 10.44
N ARG A 141 0.59 0.92 9.93
CA ARG A 141 0.11 -0.17 9.06
C ARG A 141 0.62 -0.03 7.63
N GLY A 142 0.85 1.19 7.14
CA GLY A 142 1.39 1.49 5.81
C GLY A 142 2.91 1.37 5.73
N ALA A 143 3.65 1.42 6.85
CA ALA A 143 5.09 1.24 6.87
C ALA A 143 5.48 -0.21 6.53
N HIS A 144 6.42 -0.38 5.61
CA HIS A 144 6.74 -1.68 5.03
C HIS A 144 8.23 -1.80 4.69
N ALA A 145 8.73 -3.04 4.61
CA ALA A 145 10.01 -3.32 4.00
C ALA A 145 9.91 -3.17 2.47
N ARG A 146 10.96 -2.68 1.81
CA ARG A 146 10.94 -2.44 0.37
C ARG A 146 12.23 -2.82 -0.32
N SER A 147 12.10 -3.35 -1.56
CA SER A 147 13.17 -3.33 -2.56
C SER A 147 12.67 -2.56 -3.78
N ALA A 148 13.55 -1.78 -4.42
CA ALA A 148 13.27 -1.04 -5.65
C ALA A 148 14.45 -1.26 -6.61
N ILE A 149 14.17 -1.89 -7.75
CA ILE A 149 15.20 -2.41 -8.65
C ILE A 149 14.92 -1.92 -10.07
N GLY A 150 15.99 -1.49 -10.77
CA GLY A 150 15.93 -1.20 -12.20
C GLY A 150 15.86 -2.50 -13.02
N ALA A 151 15.07 -2.50 -14.07
CA ALA A 151 14.92 -3.59 -15.04
C ALA A 151 15.13 -3.07 -16.47
N SER A 152 15.68 -3.90 -17.32
CA SER A 152 15.87 -3.57 -18.74
C SER A 152 14.56 -3.56 -19.54
N ALA A 153 13.56 -4.32 -19.10
CA ALA A 153 12.22 -4.37 -19.67
C ALA A 153 11.25 -4.98 -18.66
N LEU A 154 9.98 -4.64 -18.77
CA LEU A 154 8.88 -5.24 -18.03
C LEU A 154 7.81 -5.76 -18.99
N PRO A 155 6.97 -6.72 -18.57
CA PRO A 155 5.88 -7.23 -19.37
C PRO A 155 5.01 -6.10 -19.93
N LEU A 156 4.50 -6.27 -21.14
CA LEU A 156 3.66 -5.29 -21.84
C LEU A 156 4.30 -3.89 -22.01
N GLY A 157 5.61 -3.77 -21.75
CA GLY A 157 6.33 -2.50 -21.83
C GLY A 157 6.06 -1.54 -20.67
N PHE A 158 5.48 -2.02 -19.56
CA PHE A 158 5.20 -1.18 -18.40
C PHE A 158 6.44 -0.44 -17.88
N THR A 159 6.21 0.77 -17.40
CA THR A 159 7.25 1.58 -16.73
C THR A 159 7.58 1.04 -15.35
N VAL A 160 6.57 0.55 -14.62
CA VAL A 160 6.71 0.01 -13.27
C VAL A 160 5.87 -1.26 -13.13
N GLU A 161 6.37 -2.21 -12.35
CA GLU A 161 5.62 -3.36 -11.85
C GLU A 161 5.92 -3.52 -10.35
N ILE A 162 4.89 -3.83 -9.55
CA ILE A 162 5.03 -3.98 -8.09
C ILE A 162 4.31 -5.23 -7.63
N GLU A 163 4.95 -6.02 -6.77
CA GLU A 163 4.34 -7.08 -5.98
C GLU A 163 4.27 -6.71 -4.50
N MET A 164 3.36 -7.33 -3.75
CA MET A 164 3.11 -6.97 -2.36
C MET A 164 2.82 -8.19 -1.48
N VAL A 165 3.29 -8.13 -0.24
CA VAL A 165 2.90 -9.04 0.85
C VAL A 165 2.32 -8.21 1.99
N LEU A 166 1.17 -8.63 2.51
CA LEU A 166 0.50 -8.00 3.64
C LEU A 166 0.01 -9.03 4.66
N SER A 167 -0.22 -8.58 5.90
CA SER A 167 -0.95 -9.36 6.90
C SER A 167 -2.43 -9.01 6.89
N ILE A 168 -3.25 -9.99 7.29
CA ILE A 168 -4.70 -9.88 7.41
C ILE A 168 -5.04 -9.76 8.89
N GLU A 169 -6.00 -8.90 9.22
CA GLU A 169 -6.68 -8.85 10.53
C GLU A 169 -8.15 -9.23 10.32
N ASP A 170 -8.65 -10.14 11.17
CA ASP A 170 -10.06 -10.55 11.20
C ASP A 170 -10.95 -9.53 11.94
#